data_ffebb76be56d8d6d1e94eb797f6ea8e2
#
_entry.id   ffebb76be56d8d6d1e94eb797f6ea8e2
#
_cell.length_a   1.000
_cell.length_b   1.000
_cell.length_c   1.000
_cell.angle_alpha   90.00
_cell.angle_beta   90.00
_cell.angle_gamma   90.00
#
_symmetry.space_group_name_H-M   'P 1'
#
loop_
_entity.id
_entity.type
_entity.pdbx_description
1 polymer ?
#
loop_
_entity_poly.entity_id
_entity_poly.type
_entity_poly.pdbx_seq_one_letter_code
_entity_poly.pdbx_strand_id
1 'polypeptide(L)'
;MYKRQALKANPNVKGVALIFFMGIGDYLYTTPMLAELKKKYPGVPFYAYVGAQFDRNNSPLVGKLLEENPHFDKVFYFNGMRHPLIWKNYNYEDAFKNIPKDFLAVPVYYDYGVHVPHRVTSLFETFSLPAPKDVPAPVMYFPATPAPAVREYLTLARAGAEGKKGIVFLQLDSRGSNYTYPHMKALAEGLIKEGYYVMSVTKGGPLANPNYLEIDIKKLSINQTWHLLSLLKGEFALYVIAVNSVFWAASAGLGLPNLGLQHWIDKKVHNLWYPNIEVVTNYIYPLLPREKQIFAPQESYTRHNKKIIDYKPDWVIKWFKEKFGK
;
A
#
# COMPACT_ATOMS: atom_id res chain seq x y z
N MET A 1 -11.82 -23.39 -12.64
CA MET A 1 -11.28 -22.78 -13.90
C MET A 1 -12.32 -21.79 -14.39
N TYR A 2 -12.28 -20.54 -13.92
CA TYR A 2 -13.21 -19.51 -14.37
C TYR A 2 -12.78 -19.10 -15.77
N LYS A 3 -13.67 -19.27 -16.75
CA LYS A 3 -13.47 -18.80 -18.13
C LYS A 3 -13.24 -17.28 -18.04
N ARG A 4 -12.04 -16.84 -18.43
CA ARG A 4 -11.72 -15.44 -18.68
C ARG A 4 -12.71 -14.91 -19.71
N GLN A 5 -13.83 -14.37 -19.27
CA GLN A 5 -14.73 -13.66 -20.16
C GLN A 5 -14.07 -12.30 -20.42
N ALA A 6 -13.47 -12.16 -21.59
CA ALA A 6 -13.15 -10.85 -22.10
C ALA A 6 -14.40 -9.97 -21.96
N LEU A 7 -14.22 -8.72 -21.52
CA LEU A 7 -15.24 -7.68 -21.64
C LEU A 7 -15.46 -7.41 -23.15
N LYS A 8 -16.02 -8.39 -23.85
CA LYS A 8 -16.51 -8.18 -25.20
C LYS A 8 -17.69 -7.23 -25.05
N ALA A 9 -17.75 -6.25 -25.95
CA ALA A 9 -18.88 -5.34 -26.01
C ALA A 9 -20.18 -6.16 -26.15
N ASN A 10 -20.81 -6.44 -25.01
CA ASN A 10 -22.14 -7.00 -24.97
C ASN A 10 -23.09 -5.82 -24.95
N PRO A 11 -23.87 -5.58 -26.00
CA PRO A 11 -24.77 -4.43 -26.10
C PRO A 11 -25.80 -4.37 -24.96
N ASN A 12 -26.01 -5.47 -24.25
CA ASN A 12 -26.93 -5.54 -23.12
C ASN A 12 -26.31 -5.17 -21.76
N VAL A 13 -24.98 -4.94 -21.71
CA VAL A 13 -24.31 -4.56 -20.45
C VAL A 13 -24.38 -3.05 -20.30
N LYS A 14 -25.09 -2.60 -19.26
CA LYS A 14 -25.23 -1.17 -18.94
C LYS A 14 -24.20 -0.66 -17.95
N GLY A 15 -23.44 -1.53 -17.29
CA GLY A 15 -22.41 -1.14 -16.34
C GLY A 15 -21.53 -2.31 -15.91
N VAL A 16 -20.49 -2.01 -15.15
CA VAL A 16 -19.55 -3.00 -14.63
C VAL A 16 -19.51 -2.92 -13.10
N ALA A 17 -19.71 -4.06 -12.45
CA ALA A 17 -19.56 -4.22 -11.01
C ALA A 17 -18.22 -4.90 -10.74
N LEU A 18 -17.24 -4.17 -10.22
CA LEU A 18 -15.96 -4.70 -9.79
C LEU A 18 -16.05 -5.15 -8.34
N ILE A 19 -15.83 -6.43 -8.10
CA ILE A 19 -15.97 -7.04 -6.78
C ILE A 19 -14.59 -7.25 -6.17
N PHE A 20 -14.30 -6.57 -5.07
CA PHE A 20 -13.02 -6.57 -4.41
C PHE A 20 -13.04 -7.41 -3.13
N PHE A 21 -12.14 -8.39 -3.05
CA PHE A 21 -12.00 -9.31 -1.90
C PHE A 21 -10.61 -9.25 -1.24
N MET A 22 -9.84 -8.22 -1.54
CA MET A 22 -8.40 -8.20 -1.28
C MET A 22 -8.01 -7.30 -0.10
N GLY A 23 -6.72 -7.34 0.27
CA GLY A 23 -6.12 -6.41 1.21
C GLY A 23 -6.03 -4.98 0.67
N ILE A 24 -5.86 -4.01 1.58
CA ILE A 24 -5.83 -2.58 1.23
C ILE A 24 -4.77 -2.28 0.16
N GLY A 25 -3.58 -2.89 0.26
CA GLY A 25 -2.51 -2.71 -0.73
C GLY A 25 -2.91 -3.18 -2.13
N ASP A 26 -3.72 -4.21 -2.16
CA ASP A 26 -4.16 -4.81 -3.42
C ASP A 26 -5.12 -3.89 -4.18
N TYR A 27 -5.91 -3.07 -3.48
CA TYR A 27 -6.76 -2.07 -4.13
C TYR A 27 -5.94 -0.99 -4.83
N LEU A 28 -4.83 -0.58 -4.24
CA LEU A 28 -3.97 0.42 -4.88
C LEU A 28 -3.41 -0.08 -6.21
N TYR A 29 -3.08 -1.36 -6.32
CA TYR A 29 -2.60 -1.95 -7.57
C TYR A 29 -3.65 -1.97 -8.68
N THR A 30 -4.93 -1.82 -8.36
CA THR A 30 -5.99 -1.77 -9.38
C THR A 30 -6.12 -0.39 -10.03
N THR A 31 -5.64 0.65 -9.39
CA THR A 31 -5.88 2.03 -9.82
C THR A 31 -5.36 2.36 -11.23
N PRO A 32 -4.18 1.90 -11.68
CA PRO A 32 -3.74 2.14 -13.05
C PRO A 32 -4.64 1.46 -14.09
N MET A 33 -5.10 0.24 -13.80
CA MET A 33 -5.99 -0.51 -14.68
C MET A 33 -7.34 0.19 -14.84
N LEU A 34 -7.89 0.77 -13.76
CA LEU A 34 -9.20 1.45 -13.79
C LEU A 34 -9.20 2.64 -14.74
N ALA A 35 -8.14 3.43 -14.76
CA ALA A 35 -7.99 4.53 -15.70
C ALA A 35 -8.05 4.05 -17.16
N GLU A 36 -7.38 2.94 -17.47
CA GLU A 36 -7.40 2.36 -18.81
C GLU A 36 -8.75 1.72 -19.16
N LEU A 37 -9.44 1.12 -18.18
CA LEU A 37 -10.81 0.63 -18.40
C LEU A 37 -11.78 1.75 -18.74
N LYS A 38 -11.73 2.89 -18.05
CA LYS A 38 -12.58 4.05 -18.37
C LYS A 38 -12.29 4.62 -19.76
N LYS A 39 -11.04 4.63 -20.22
CA LYS A 39 -10.68 5.02 -21.59
C LYS A 39 -11.25 4.05 -22.62
N LYS A 40 -11.17 2.75 -22.34
CA LYS A 40 -11.66 1.70 -23.25
C LYS A 40 -13.18 1.65 -23.34
N TYR A 41 -13.86 1.98 -22.25
CA TYR A 41 -15.31 1.95 -22.12
C TYR A 41 -15.88 3.30 -21.64
N PRO A 42 -15.79 4.35 -22.48
CA PRO A 42 -16.29 5.67 -22.10
C PRO A 42 -17.81 5.62 -21.92
N GLY A 43 -18.32 6.29 -20.88
CA GLY A 43 -19.76 6.33 -20.57
C GLY A 43 -20.31 5.10 -19.85
N VAL A 44 -19.56 4.01 -19.73
CA VAL A 44 -19.97 2.84 -18.94
C VAL A 44 -19.75 3.14 -17.44
N PRO A 45 -20.79 3.02 -16.59
CA PRO A 45 -20.63 3.18 -15.15
C PRO A 45 -19.86 2.00 -14.55
N PHE A 46 -18.93 2.33 -13.63
CA PHE A 46 -18.16 1.36 -12.85
C PHE A 46 -18.56 1.47 -11.39
N TYR A 47 -19.08 0.39 -10.82
CA TYR A 47 -19.40 0.29 -9.40
C TYR A 47 -18.38 -0.61 -8.70
N ALA A 48 -17.89 -0.16 -7.55
CA ALA A 48 -17.05 -0.98 -6.70
C ALA A 48 -17.91 -1.66 -5.62
N TYR A 49 -17.80 -2.96 -5.52
CA TYR A 49 -18.36 -3.76 -4.43
C TYR A 49 -17.21 -4.25 -3.56
N VAL A 50 -17.15 -3.75 -2.35
CA VAL A 50 -16.00 -3.95 -1.47
C VAL A 50 -16.38 -4.83 -0.30
N GLY A 51 -15.76 -5.98 -0.20
CA GLY A 51 -15.81 -6.78 1.02
C GLY A 51 -15.11 -6.01 2.13
N ALA A 52 -15.87 -5.55 3.09
CA ALA A 52 -15.36 -4.72 4.15
C ALA A 52 -14.33 -5.47 4.98
N GLN A 53 -13.07 -5.16 4.78
CA GLN A 53 -12.06 -5.41 5.80
C GLN A 53 -12.20 -4.27 6.80
N PHE A 54 -12.93 -4.57 7.87
CA PHE A 54 -13.03 -3.65 8.96
C PHE A 54 -11.71 -3.62 9.73
N ASP A 55 -11.30 -2.45 10.15
CA ASP A 55 -10.34 -2.32 11.23
C ASP A 55 -10.97 -2.86 12.52
N ARG A 56 -10.20 -2.85 13.61
CA ARG A 56 -10.69 -3.30 14.92
C ARG A 56 -11.87 -2.49 15.44
N ASN A 57 -12.19 -1.38 14.81
CA ASN A 57 -13.26 -0.43 15.18
C ASN A 57 -14.44 -0.49 14.21
N ASN A 58 -14.55 -1.54 13.38
CA ASN A 58 -15.57 -1.67 12.33
C ASN A 58 -15.58 -0.51 11.31
N SER A 59 -14.48 0.21 11.15
CA SER A 59 -14.39 1.24 10.13
C SER A 59 -13.94 0.64 8.79
N PRO A 60 -14.62 0.95 7.68
CA PRO A 60 -14.27 0.46 6.37
C PRO A 60 -12.97 1.14 5.88
N LEU A 61 -11.81 0.56 6.25
CA LEU A 61 -10.49 1.09 5.90
C LEU A 61 -10.28 1.29 4.40
N VAL A 62 -10.94 0.48 3.59
CA VAL A 62 -10.72 0.44 2.15
C VAL A 62 -11.66 1.37 1.41
N GLY A 63 -12.87 1.57 1.93
CA GLY A 63 -13.91 2.26 1.22
C GLY A 63 -13.56 3.68 0.84
N LYS A 64 -13.02 4.43 1.78
CA LYS A 64 -12.62 5.81 1.52
C LYS A 64 -11.54 5.96 0.45
N LEU A 65 -10.71 4.94 0.24
CA LEU A 65 -9.72 4.94 -0.84
C LEU A 65 -10.38 4.85 -2.22
N LEU A 66 -11.48 4.12 -2.32
CA LEU A 66 -12.20 3.94 -3.57
C LEU A 66 -13.22 5.07 -3.80
N GLU A 67 -13.79 5.63 -2.73
CA GLU A 67 -14.74 6.75 -2.82
C GLU A 67 -14.12 7.99 -3.46
N GLU A 68 -12.84 8.25 -3.21
CA GLU A 68 -12.11 9.38 -3.80
C GLU A 68 -11.62 9.08 -5.24
N ASN A 69 -11.77 7.85 -5.71
CA ASN A 69 -11.32 7.48 -7.05
C ASN A 69 -12.38 7.88 -8.11
N PRO A 70 -12.07 8.84 -9.00
CA PRO A 70 -13.03 9.37 -9.97
C PRO A 70 -13.47 8.37 -11.05
N HIS A 71 -12.86 7.19 -11.08
CA HIS A 71 -13.22 6.13 -12.01
C HIS A 71 -14.35 5.24 -11.50
N PHE A 72 -14.75 5.39 -10.23
CA PHE A 72 -15.94 4.73 -9.71
C PHE A 72 -17.12 5.70 -9.64
N ASP A 73 -18.22 5.30 -10.21
CA ASP A 73 -19.47 6.06 -10.12
C ASP A 73 -20.19 5.81 -8.78
N LYS A 74 -19.96 4.62 -8.18
CA LYS A 74 -20.48 4.25 -6.85
C LYS A 74 -19.57 3.23 -6.17
N VAL A 75 -19.52 3.30 -4.84
CA VAL A 75 -18.85 2.33 -3.98
C VAL A 75 -19.86 1.74 -3.00
N PHE A 76 -19.94 0.43 -2.95
CA PHE A 76 -20.81 -0.33 -2.05
C PHE A 76 -19.98 -1.21 -1.14
N TYR A 77 -20.40 -1.34 0.11
CA TYR A 77 -19.80 -2.22 1.09
C TYR A 77 -20.73 -3.39 1.37
N PHE A 78 -20.17 -4.58 1.48
CA PHE A 78 -20.93 -5.75 1.90
C PHE A 78 -20.26 -6.43 3.10
N ASN A 79 -21.08 -6.89 4.03
CA ASN A 79 -20.64 -7.69 5.18
C ASN A 79 -20.37 -9.11 4.72
N GLY A 80 -19.19 -9.65 4.98
CA GLY A 80 -18.97 -11.05 4.65
C GLY A 80 -17.54 -11.55 4.65
N MET A 81 -16.54 -10.70 4.86
CA MET A 81 -15.15 -11.16 4.84
C MET A 81 -14.51 -11.19 6.23
N ARG A 82 -14.72 -12.29 6.94
CA ARG A 82 -13.79 -12.71 7.98
C ARG A 82 -12.66 -13.50 7.32
N HIS A 83 -11.50 -12.85 7.18
CA HIS A 83 -10.18 -13.40 6.89
C HIS A 83 -9.97 -14.11 5.53
N PRO A 84 -9.01 -13.63 4.70
CA PRO A 84 -8.73 -14.14 3.36
C PRO A 84 -8.07 -15.53 3.30
N LEU A 85 -7.72 -16.14 4.42
CA LEU A 85 -7.11 -17.49 4.45
C LEU A 85 -8.11 -18.63 4.30
N ILE A 86 -9.41 -18.34 4.31
CA ILE A 86 -10.45 -19.36 4.19
C ILE A 86 -11.24 -19.14 2.90
N TRP A 87 -10.62 -19.44 1.78
CA TRP A 87 -11.21 -19.39 0.44
C TRP A 87 -12.53 -20.19 0.27
N LYS A 88 -12.88 -21.01 1.26
CA LYS A 88 -14.05 -21.90 1.22
C LYS A 88 -15.37 -21.28 1.70
N ASN A 89 -15.32 -20.11 2.36
CA ASN A 89 -16.51 -19.52 3.03
C ASN A 89 -16.78 -18.07 2.57
N TYR A 90 -16.49 -17.71 1.33
CA TYR A 90 -16.93 -16.44 0.79
C TYR A 90 -18.44 -16.47 0.55
N ASN A 91 -19.18 -15.69 1.31
CA ASN A 91 -20.58 -15.46 0.98
C ASN A 91 -20.68 -14.44 -0.16
N TYR A 92 -20.37 -14.90 -1.37
CA TYR A 92 -20.51 -14.10 -2.59
C TYR A 92 -21.95 -13.64 -2.81
N GLU A 93 -22.94 -14.36 -2.25
CA GLU A 93 -24.33 -14.07 -2.43
C GLU A 93 -24.70 -12.65 -1.99
N ASP A 94 -24.15 -12.15 -0.87
CA ASP A 94 -24.45 -10.80 -0.43
C ASP A 94 -23.87 -9.72 -1.35
N ALA A 95 -22.70 -9.96 -1.95
CA ALA A 95 -22.15 -9.06 -2.96
C ALA A 95 -23.01 -9.04 -4.22
N PHE A 96 -23.48 -10.22 -4.66
CA PHE A 96 -24.24 -10.35 -5.90
C PHE A 96 -25.69 -9.90 -5.79
N LYS A 97 -26.31 -9.96 -4.61
CA LYS A 97 -27.71 -9.54 -4.40
C LYS A 97 -28.01 -8.10 -4.81
N ASN A 98 -27.02 -7.22 -4.65
CA ASN A 98 -27.17 -5.78 -4.89
C ASN A 98 -26.61 -5.33 -6.25
N ILE A 99 -26.07 -6.25 -7.06
CA ILE A 99 -25.58 -5.92 -8.39
C ILE A 99 -26.76 -5.84 -9.36
N PRO A 100 -26.93 -4.76 -10.13
CA PRO A 100 -27.97 -4.67 -11.15
C PRO A 100 -27.84 -5.84 -12.15
N LYS A 101 -28.98 -6.40 -12.56
CA LYS A 101 -29.00 -7.60 -13.45
C LYS A 101 -28.39 -7.34 -14.83
N ASP A 102 -28.36 -6.10 -15.25
CA ASP A 102 -27.79 -5.64 -16.51
C ASP A 102 -26.33 -5.17 -16.37
N PHE A 103 -25.71 -5.38 -15.18
CA PHE A 103 -24.29 -5.12 -14.97
C PHE A 103 -23.46 -6.40 -15.13
N LEU A 104 -22.27 -6.26 -15.69
CA LEU A 104 -21.28 -7.31 -15.72
C LEU A 104 -20.56 -7.37 -14.36
N ALA A 105 -20.76 -8.44 -13.61
CA ALA A 105 -20.07 -8.69 -12.36
C ALA A 105 -18.68 -9.28 -12.61
N VAL A 106 -17.63 -8.60 -12.17
CA VAL A 106 -16.24 -9.04 -12.37
C VAL A 106 -15.52 -9.09 -11.02
N PRO A 107 -15.20 -10.29 -10.52
CA PRO A 107 -14.31 -10.42 -9.38
C PRO A 107 -12.92 -9.89 -9.74
N VAL A 108 -12.43 -8.94 -8.98
CA VAL A 108 -11.05 -8.47 -9.11
C VAL A 108 -10.15 -9.44 -8.37
N TYR A 109 -9.52 -10.31 -9.13
CA TYR A 109 -8.68 -11.38 -8.62
C TYR A 109 -7.34 -11.40 -9.32
N TYR A 110 -6.28 -11.69 -8.56
CA TYR A 110 -4.97 -11.94 -9.12
C TYR A 110 -4.78 -13.43 -9.35
N ASP A 111 -4.45 -13.80 -10.54
CA ASP A 111 -3.86 -15.12 -10.77
C ASP A 111 -2.41 -15.05 -10.30
N TYR A 112 -2.14 -15.70 -9.18
CA TYR A 112 -0.78 -15.87 -8.67
C TYR A 112 0.02 -16.90 -9.47
N GLY A 113 -0.33 -17.11 -10.74
CA GLY A 113 0.37 -18.02 -11.63
C GLY A 113 1.86 -17.70 -11.72
N VAL A 114 2.66 -18.73 -11.88
CA VAL A 114 4.13 -18.70 -11.94
C VAL A 114 4.68 -17.81 -13.07
N HIS A 115 3.81 -17.42 -14.01
CA HIS A 115 4.19 -16.78 -15.27
C HIS A 115 3.94 -15.28 -15.33
N VAL A 116 3.29 -14.67 -14.33
CA VAL A 116 3.00 -13.24 -14.36
C VAL A 116 3.88 -12.54 -13.34
N PRO A 117 4.85 -11.73 -13.78
CA PRO A 117 5.86 -11.15 -12.90
C PRO A 117 5.29 -10.11 -11.92
N HIS A 118 4.15 -9.50 -12.22
CA HIS A 118 3.59 -8.45 -11.39
C HIS A 118 2.05 -8.45 -11.34
N ARG A 119 1.47 -8.11 -10.18
CA ARG A 119 0.00 -8.08 -9.99
C ARG A 119 -0.70 -7.11 -10.92
N VAL A 120 -0.14 -5.92 -11.13
CA VAL A 120 -0.74 -4.92 -12.03
C VAL A 120 -0.83 -5.47 -13.44
N THR A 121 0.22 -6.11 -13.95
CA THR A 121 0.22 -6.75 -15.26
C THR A 121 -0.87 -7.82 -15.36
N SER A 122 -1.00 -8.66 -14.33
CA SER A 122 -2.05 -9.68 -14.26
C SER A 122 -3.46 -9.09 -14.32
N LEU A 123 -3.68 -7.92 -13.70
CA LEU A 123 -4.96 -7.22 -13.77
C LEU A 123 -5.25 -6.72 -15.17
N PHE A 124 -4.26 -6.12 -15.85
CA PHE A 124 -4.43 -5.68 -17.23
C PHE A 124 -4.80 -6.86 -18.14
N GLU A 125 -4.12 -7.98 -18.03
CA GLU A 125 -4.43 -9.20 -18.79
C GLU A 125 -5.84 -9.73 -18.46
N THR A 126 -6.23 -9.74 -17.18
CA THR A 126 -7.55 -10.20 -16.74
C THR A 126 -8.68 -9.44 -17.42
N PHE A 127 -8.49 -8.14 -17.63
CA PHE A 127 -9.46 -7.26 -18.29
C PHE A 127 -9.22 -7.10 -19.79
N SER A 128 -8.35 -7.91 -20.37
CA SER A 128 -8.01 -7.85 -21.80
C SER A 128 -7.55 -6.44 -22.23
N LEU A 129 -6.82 -5.78 -21.34
CA LEU A 129 -6.11 -4.54 -21.64
C LEU A 129 -4.69 -4.88 -22.12
N PRO A 130 -4.08 -4.04 -22.96
CA PRO A 130 -2.68 -4.20 -23.31
C PRO A 130 -1.81 -4.19 -22.05
N ALA A 131 -0.97 -5.21 -21.88
CA ALA A 131 -0.03 -5.25 -20.77
C ALA A 131 0.93 -4.05 -20.87
N PRO A 132 1.10 -3.27 -19.80
CA PRO A 132 2.02 -2.16 -19.82
C PRO A 132 3.47 -2.67 -19.95
N LYS A 133 4.30 -1.95 -20.69
CA LYS A 133 5.73 -2.26 -20.84
C LYS A 133 6.45 -2.22 -19.49
N ASP A 134 6.18 -1.16 -18.75
CA ASP A 134 6.67 -0.98 -17.37
C ASP A 134 5.50 -1.10 -16.42
N VAL A 135 5.76 -1.57 -15.20
CA VAL A 135 4.71 -1.71 -14.19
C VAL A 135 4.28 -0.31 -13.72
N PRO A 136 3.05 0.13 -14.03
CA PRO A 136 2.63 1.46 -13.65
C PRO A 136 2.44 1.56 -12.13
N ALA A 137 2.91 2.67 -11.57
CA ALA A 137 2.72 2.96 -10.15
C ALA A 137 1.22 3.14 -9.83
N PRO A 138 0.78 2.79 -8.62
CA PRO A 138 -0.56 3.09 -8.16
C PRO A 138 -0.88 4.59 -8.29
N VAL A 139 -2.13 4.90 -8.63
CA VAL A 139 -2.60 6.29 -8.68
C VAL A 139 -3.36 6.58 -7.40
N MET A 140 -2.95 7.63 -6.71
CA MET A 140 -3.56 8.06 -5.46
C MET A 140 -4.49 9.24 -5.72
N TYR A 141 -5.70 9.15 -5.18
CA TYR A 141 -6.70 10.21 -5.29
C TYR A 141 -6.99 10.78 -3.91
N PHE A 142 -7.02 12.11 -3.82
CA PHE A 142 -7.28 12.83 -2.59
C PHE A 142 -8.28 13.96 -2.83
N PRO A 143 -9.10 14.32 -1.81
CA PRO A 143 -9.95 15.48 -1.92
C PRO A 143 -9.11 16.76 -2.09
N ALA A 144 -9.60 17.69 -2.89
CA ALA A 144 -8.92 18.96 -3.14
C ALA A 144 -8.69 19.77 -1.85
N THR A 145 -9.61 19.66 -0.89
CA THR A 145 -9.49 20.30 0.42
C THR A 145 -9.10 19.27 1.47
N PRO A 146 -7.94 19.41 2.11
CA PRO A 146 -7.54 18.51 3.18
C PRO A 146 -8.50 18.53 4.36
N ALA A 147 -8.80 17.36 4.93
CA ALA A 147 -9.62 17.23 6.12
C ALA A 147 -9.02 18.02 7.31
N PRO A 148 -9.82 18.47 8.29
CA PRO A 148 -9.31 19.20 9.45
C PRO A 148 -8.16 18.51 10.17
N ALA A 149 -8.26 17.20 10.41
CA ALA A 149 -7.19 16.43 11.03
C ALA A 149 -5.90 16.41 10.16
N VAL A 150 -6.02 16.36 8.84
CA VAL A 150 -4.84 16.44 7.94
C VAL A 150 -4.17 17.80 8.07
N ARG A 151 -4.93 18.89 8.14
CA ARG A 151 -4.39 20.25 8.33
C ARG A 151 -3.67 20.41 9.66
N GLU A 152 -4.25 19.85 10.74
CA GLU A 152 -3.62 19.85 12.06
C GLU A 152 -2.24 19.18 12.03
N TYR A 153 -2.17 17.94 11.54
CA TYR A 153 -0.91 17.21 11.44
C TYR A 153 0.07 17.84 10.44
N LEU A 154 -0.41 18.48 9.39
CA LEU A 154 0.41 19.20 8.43
C LEU A 154 1.11 20.40 9.11
N THR A 155 0.38 21.15 9.93
CA THR A 155 0.94 22.27 10.70
C THR A 155 2.01 21.79 11.68
N LEU A 156 1.74 20.72 12.43
CA LEU A 156 2.70 20.15 13.38
C LEU A 156 3.96 19.62 12.66
N ALA A 157 3.77 18.93 11.54
CA ALA A 157 4.89 18.39 10.77
C ALA A 157 5.77 19.49 10.17
N ARG A 158 5.18 20.57 9.64
CA ARG A 158 5.91 21.72 9.11
C ARG A 158 6.77 22.37 10.19
N ALA A 159 6.17 22.67 11.34
CA ALA A 159 6.89 23.28 12.47
C ALA A 159 8.04 22.39 12.98
N GLY A 160 7.81 21.09 13.09
CA GLY A 160 8.82 20.16 13.58
C GLY A 160 9.94 19.86 12.56
N ALA A 161 9.64 19.93 11.28
CA ALA A 161 10.61 19.63 10.21
C ALA A 161 11.45 20.85 9.78
N GLU A 162 11.13 22.05 10.27
CA GLU A 162 11.89 23.25 9.96
C GLU A 162 13.36 23.09 10.38
N GLY A 163 14.27 23.41 9.47
CA GLY A 163 15.71 23.29 9.71
C GLY A 163 16.25 21.85 9.78
N LYS A 164 15.45 20.83 9.50
CA LYS A 164 15.87 19.43 9.45
C LYS A 164 16.31 19.03 8.04
N LYS A 165 17.07 17.94 7.94
CA LYS A 165 17.50 17.36 6.67
C LYS A 165 16.33 16.85 5.82
N GLY A 166 15.17 16.64 6.43
CA GLY A 166 13.95 16.12 5.84
C GLY A 166 13.11 15.36 6.85
N ILE A 167 12.07 14.73 6.36
CA ILE A 167 11.13 13.93 7.15
C ILE A 167 11.35 12.45 6.84
N VAL A 168 11.45 11.61 7.86
CA VAL A 168 11.40 10.15 7.71
C VAL A 168 10.11 9.64 8.33
N PHE A 169 9.26 9.06 7.49
CA PHE A 169 8.01 8.46 7.91
C PHE A 169 8.20 6.97 8.18
N LEU A 170 7.83 6.51 9.37
CA LEU A 170 7.95 5.14 9.82
C LEU A 170 6.60 4.42 9.86
N GLN A 171 6.52 3.27 9.15
CA GLN A 171 5.41 2.33 9.28
C GLN A 171 6.00 0.93 9.52
N LEU A 172 6.15 0.57 10.78
CA LEU A 172 6.96 -0.56 11.23
C LEU A 172 6.16 -1.69 11.88
N ASP A 173 4.84 -1.63 11.82
CA ASP A 173 3.95 -2.71 12.24
C ASP A 173 2.95 -3.09 11.14
N SER A 174 2.53 -4.33 11.14
CA SER A 174 1.52 -4.87 10.24
C SER A 174 0.60 -5.82 10.99
N ARG A 175 -0.43 -6.35 10.33
CA ARG A 175 -1.43 -7.23 10.94
C ARG A 175 -0.87 -8.49 11.58
N GLY A 176 0.30 -8.95 11.16
CA GLY A 176 0.95 -10.14 11.67
C GLY A 176 2.23 -9.79 12.42
N SER A 177 2.47 -10.45 13.55
CA SER A 177 3.74 -10.31 14.30
C SER A 177 4.99 -10.57 13.45
N ASN A 178 4.84 -11.32 12.36
CA ASN A 178 5.91 -11.63 11.41
C ASN A 178 6.34 -10.42 10.55
N TYR A 179 5.54 -9.36 10.52
CA TYR A 179 5.77 -8.15 9.74
C TYR A 179 5.89 -6.92 10.63
N THR A 180 6.29 -7.12 11.89
CA THR A 180 6.51 -6.03 12.83
C THR A 180 8.00 -5.90 13.10
N TYR A 181 8.53 -4.68 12.99
CA TYR A 181 9.90 -4.36 13.35
C TYR A 181 9.94 -3.93 14.82
N PRO A 182 10.67 -4.65 15.69
CA PRO A 182 10.57 -4.44 17.15
C PRO A 182 11.35 -3.24 17.67
N HIS A 183 12.26 -2.66 16.89
CA HIS A 183 13.18 -1.64 17.36
C HIS A 183 12.79 -0.22 16.92
N MET A 184 11.50 0.06 16.75
CA MET A 184 10.99 1.34 16.23
C MET A 184 11.55 2.55 17.00
N LYS A 185 11.50 2.49 18.33
CA LYS A 185 11.95 3.60 19.19
C LYS A 185 13.44 3.91 18.97
N ALA A 186 14.30 2.91 19.01
CA ALA A 186 15.73 3.09 18.80
C ALA A 186 16.06 3.57 17.38
N LEU A 187 15.29 3.10 16.37
CA LEU A 187 15.43 3.58 14.99
C LEU A 187 15.03 5.05 14.88
N ALA A 188 13.91 5.45 15.48
CA ALA A 188 13.46 6.83 15.48
C ALA A 188 14.48 7.76 16.17
N GLU A 189 14.97 7.40 17.36
CA GLU A 189 16.00 8.13 18.08
C GLU A 189 17.30 8.28 17.27
N GLY A 190 17.73 7.22 16.59
CA GLY A 190 18.90 7.25 15.73
C GLY A 190 18.74 8.18 14.53
N LEU A 191 17.59 8.16 13.85
CA LEU A 191 17.27 9.06 12.74
C LEU A 191 17.20 10.52 13.18
N ILE A 192 16.66 10.79 14.38
CA ILE A 192 16.65 12.13 14.97
C ILE A 192 18.07 12.62 15.22
N LYS A 193 18.97 11.79 15.75
CA LYS A 193 20.40 12.11 15.92
C LYS A 193 21.09 12.44 14.60
N GLU A 194 20.68 11.81 13.53
CA GLU A 194 21.15 12.09 12.17
C GLU A 194 20.58 13.40 11.58
N GLY A 195 19.69 14.08 12.27
CA GLY A 195 19.14 15.39 11.90
C GLY A 195 17.83 15.35 11.12
N TYR A 196 17.12 14.24 11.13
CA TYR A 196 15.80 14.12 10.51
C TYR A 196 14.67 14.42 11.51
N TYR A 197 13.56 14.92 10.99
CA TYR A 197 12.28 14.87 11.69
C TYR A 197 11.61 13.52 11.45
N VAL A 198 11.13 12.87 12.49
CA VAL A 198 10.54 11.54 12.37
C VAL A 198 9.04 11.59 12.61
N MET A 199 8.28 10.99 11.70
CA MET A 199 6.84 10.78 11.85
C MET A 199 6.55 9.28 11.88
N SER A 200 5.57 8.83 12.65
CA SER A 200 5.23 7.41 12.73
C SER A 200 3.75 7.16 12.89
N VAL A 201 3.27 6.06 12.28
CA VAL A 201 1.94 5.46 12.57
C VAL A 201 2.06 4.16 13.37
N THR A 202 3.26 3.82 13.80
CA THR A 202 3.54 2.56 14.49
C THR A 202 3.12 2.63 15.96
N LYS A 203 2.48 1.59 16.45
CA LYS A 203 2.09 1.44 17.86
C LYS A 203 3.29 1.14 18.77
N GLY A 204 4.25 2.02 18.82
CA GLY A 204 5.44 1.86 19.68
C GLY A 204 5.38 2.64 21.00
N GLY A 205 4.32 3.40 21.19
CA GLY A 205 4.20 4.40 22.25
C GLY A 205 4.91 5.71 21.87
N PRO A 206 4.46 6.85 22.42
CA PRO A 206 5.01 8.14 22.11
C PRO A 206 6.49 8.22 22.52
N LEU A 207 7.30 8.74 21.63
CA LEU A 207 8.65 9.15 21.97
C LEU A 207 8.57 10.60 22.46
N ALA A 208 8.97 10.85 23.70
CA ALA A 208 9.03 12.22 24.25
C ALA A 208 10.21 12.98 23.64
N ASN A 209 10.06 13.40 22.37
CA ASN A 209 11.08 14.12 21.63
C ASN A 209 10.41 15.15 20.71
N PRO A 210 10.83 16.43 20.71
CA PRO A 210 10.24 17.48 19.87
C PRO A 210 10.45 17.23 18.36
N ASN A 211 11.40 16.38 17.99
CA ASN A 211 11.65 16.00 16.60
C ASN A 211 10.91 14.73 16.17
N TYR A 212 9.88 14.32 16.92
CA TYR A 212 9.07 13.15 16.66
C TYR A 212 7.58 13.49 16.71
N LEU A 213 6.82 13.01 15.72
CA LEU A 213 5.37 13.14 15.66
C LEU A 213 4.72 11.77 15.46
N GLU A 214 3.96 11.33 16.46
CA GLU A 214 3.11 10.15 16.31
C GLU A 214 1.77 10.53 15.68
N ILE A 215 1.41 9.82 14.62
CA ILE A 215 0.10 9.96 13.98
C ILE A 215 -0.86 8.97 14.63
N ASP A 216 -1.87 9.51 15.32
CA ASP A 216 -2.94 8.70 15.87
C ASP A 216 -3.87 8.19 14.76
N ILE A 217 -3.82 6.89 14.51
CA ILE A 217 -4.65 6.22 13.49
C ILE A 217 -6.16 6.30 13.77
N LYS A 218 -6.57 6.69 14.98
CA LYS A 218 -7.97 6.94 15.31
C LYS A 218 -8.42 8.32 14.84
N LYS A 219 -7.49 9.29 14.80
CA LYS A 219 -7.75 10.66 14.33
C LYS A 219 -7.53 10.79 12.82
N LEU A 220 -6.52 10.15 12.30
CA LEU A 220 -6.13 10.23 10.90
C LEU A 220 -6.24 8.85 10.25
N SER A 221 -7.18 8.69 9.33
CA SER A 221 -7.32 7.45 8.57
C SER A 221 -6.10 7.20 7.69
N ILE A 222 -5.93 5.97 7.22
CA ILE A 222 -4.80 5.60 6.38
C ILE A 222 -4.75 6.45 5.09
N ASN A 223 -5.89 6.73 4.47
CA ASN A 223 -5.98 7.58 3.28
C ASN A 223 -5.60 9.04 3.60
N GLN A 224 -6.04 9.54 4.74
CA GLN A 224 -5.66 10.87 5.23
C GLN A 224 -4.17 10.96 5.56
N THR A 225 -3.58 9.89 6.09
CA THR A 225 -2.12 9.81 6.28
C THR A 225 -1.39 9.94 4.95
N TRP A 226 -1.83 9.26 3.91
CA TRP A 226 -1.22 9.39 2.58
C TRP A 226 -1.45 10.77 1.97
N HIS A 227 -2.61 11.37 2.20
CA HIS A 227 -2.87 12.75 1.78
C HIS A 227 -1.89 13.72 2.48
N LEU A 228 -1.68 13.57 3.79
CA LEU A 228 -0.67 14.32 4.54
C LEU A 228 0.73 14.16 3.92
N LEU A 229 1.16 12.92 3.64
CA LEU A 229 2.46 12.67 3.02
C LEU A 229 2.56 13.28 1.62
N SER A 230 1.48 13.29 0.85
CA SER A 230 1.45 13.90 -0.48
C SER A 230 1.66 15.41 -0.44
N LEU A 231 1.11 16.07 0.58
CA LEU A 231 1.29 17.51 0.81
C LEU A 231 2.72 17.83 1.26
N LEU A 232 3.23 17.07 2.22
CA LEU A 232 4.59 17.26 2.76
C LEU A 232 5.69 17.01 1.72
N LYS A 233 5.47 16.07 0.79
CA LYS A 233 6.41 15.79 -0.32
C LYS A 233 6.74 17.03 -1.16
N GLY A 234 5.79 17.95 -1.32
CA GLY A 234 6.00 19.18 -2.10
C GLY A 234 6.89 20.21 -1.39
N GLU A 235 7.12 20.03 -0.08
CA GLU A 235 7.76 21.03 0.78
C GLU A 235 9.08 20.55 1.38
N PHE A 236 9.20 19.26 1.63
CA PHE A 236 10.33 18.64 2.32
C PHE A 236 10.89 17.44 1.56
N ALA A 237 12.15 17.14 1.77
CA ALA A 237 12.70 15.83 1.46
C ALA A 237 11.99 14.80 2.36
N LEU A 238 11.20 13.93 1.77
CA LEU A 238 10.35 12.98 2.47
C LEU A 238 10.70 11.54 2.09
N TYR A 239 11.00 10.75 3.10
CA TYR A 239 11.42 9.35 2.97
C TYR A 239 10.50 8.45 3.77
N VAL A 240 10.37 7.20 3.37
CA VAL A 240 9.59 6.18 4.07
C VAL A 240 10.49 5.03 4.48
N ILE A 241 10.35 4.55 5.71
CA ILE A 241 10.87 3.24 6.12
C ILE A 241 9.67 2.42 6.57
N ALA A 242 9.41 1.32 5.88
CA ALA A 242 8.21 0.54 6.13
C ALA A 242 8.47 -0.96 6.06
N VAL A 243 7.77 -1.72 6.90
CA VAL A 243 7.66 -3.17 6.73
C VAL A 243 6.77 -3.49 5.52
N ASN A 244 6.75 -4.75 5.09
CA ASN A 244 5.90 -5.16 3.96
C ASN A 244 4.41 -4.91 4.27
N SER A 245 3.90 -3.82 3.77
CA SER A 245 2.55 -3.32 4.02
C SER A 245 2.02 -2.52 2.83
N VAL A 246 0.80 -2.05 2.96
CA VAL A 246 0.18 -1.13 2.00
C VAL A 246 0.99 0.16 1.78
N PHE A 247 1.82 0.57 2.73
CA PHE A 247 2.67 1.76 2.59
C PHE A 247 3.74 1.62 1.52
N TRP A 248 4.13 0.41 1.14
CA TRP A 248 4.99 0.23 -0.03
C TRP A 248 4.27 0.62 -1.33
N ALA A 249 3.04 0.12 -1.52
CA ALA A 249 2.24 0.49 -2.67
C ALA A 249 1.92 2.00 -2.70
N ALA A 250 1.60 2.57 -1.54
CA ALA A 250 1.35 4.01 -1.39
C ALA A 250 2.61 4.83 -1.69
N SER A 251 3.78 4.42 -1.20
CA SER A 251 5.05 5.08 -1.51
C SER A 251 5.35 5.05 -3.01
N ALA A 252 5.08 3.92 -3.68
CA ALA A 252 5.22 3.83 -5.13
C ALA A 252 4.31 4.84 -5.84
N GLY A 253 3.02 4.87 -5.45
CA GLY A 253 2.04 5.79 -6.04
C GLY A 253 2.35 7.26 -5.77
N LEU A 254 2.90 7.58 -4.62
CA LEU A 254 3.34 8.93 -4.27
C LEU A 254 4.73 9.27 -4.81
N GLY A 255 5.47 8.30 -5.36
CA GLY A 255 6.86 8.50 -5.79
C GLY A 255 7.80 8.84 -4.62
N LEU A 256 7.51 8.34 -3.41
CA LEU A 256 8.33 8.56 -2.23
C LEU A 256 9.46 7.52 -2.15
N PRO A 257 10.72 7.93 -1.93
CA PRO A 257 11.80 6.99 -1.62
C PRO A 257 11.43 6.13 -0.41
N ASN A 258 11.52 4.83 -0.53
CA ASN A 258 11.11 3.88 0.49
C ASN A 258 12.18 2.82 0.73
N LEU A 259 12.62 2.68 1.98
CA LEU A 259 13.40 1.56 2.46
C LEU A 259 12.46 0.50 3.05
N GLY A 260 12.20 -0.53 2.29
CA GLY A 260 11.35 -1.65 2.71
C GLY A 260 12.11 -2.62 3.60
N LEU A 261 11.59 -2.92 4.79
CA LEU A 261 12.14 -3.91 5.69
C LEU A 261 11.37 -5.23 5.55
N GLN A 262 12.06 -6.30 5.18
CA GLN A 262 11.43 -7.58 4.99
C GLN A 262 12.31 -8.73 5.43
N HIS A 263 11.76 -9.66 6.21
CA HIS A 263 12.49 -10.84 6.68
C HIS A 263 12.36 -12.02 5.72
N TRP A 264 11.15 -12.32 5.29
CA TRP A 264 10.85 -13.43 4.39
C TRP A 264 9.99 -12.98 3.25
N ILE A 265 10.32 -13.37 2.06
CA ILE A 265 9.61 -12.97 0.89
C ILE A 265 8.90 -14.18 0.31
N ASP A 266 7.59 -14.11 0.30
CA ASP A 266 6.81 -14.91 -0.63
C ASP A 266 7.23 -14.52 -2.05
N LYS A 267 7.36 -15.49 -2.95
CA LYS A 267 7.72 -15.33 -4.39
C LYS A 267 6.91 -14.25 -5.14
N LYS A 268 5.99 -13.61 -4.45
CA LYS A 268 4.96 -12.68 -4.92
C LYS A 268 5.19 -11.24 -4.51
N VAL A 269 6.44 -10.82 -4.28
CA VAL A 269 6.70 -9.45 -3.87
C VAL A 269 6.51 -8.49 -5.02
N HIS A 270 5.44 -7.78 -4.92
CA HIS A 270 4.91 -6.96 -6.00
C HIS A 270 5.44 -5.52 -5.98
N ASN A 271 5.95 -5.09 -4.82
CA ASN A 271 6.39 -3.72 -4.59
C ASN A 271 7.80 -3.44 -5.10
N LEU A 272 8.59 -4.47 -5.38
CA LEU A 272 9.98 -4.35 -5.76
C LEU A 272 10.21 -3.85 -7.18
N TRP A 273 9.15 -3.80 -7.98
CA TRP A 273 9.22 -3.33 -9.37
C TRP A 273 9.22 -1.82 -9.51
N TYR A 274 9.00 -1.10 -8.42
CA TYR A 274 8.95 0.36 -8.45
C TYR A 274 10.35 0.97 -8.21
N PRO A 275 10.75 1.98 -9.01
CA PRO A 275 12.11 2.52 -8.98
C PRO A 275 12.47 3.21 -7.66
N ASN A 276 11.48 3.68 -6.92
CA ASN A 276 11.64 4.42 -5.67
C ASN A 276 11.63 3.51 -4.40
N ILE A 277 11.60 2.20 -4.57
CA ILE A 277 11.59 1.24 -3.45
C ILE A 277 12.89 0.45 -3.43
N GLU A 278 13.63 0.56 -2.34
CA GLU A 278 14.77 -0.28 -1.99
C GLU A 278 14.36 -1.27 -0.90
N VAL A 279 14.89 -2.48 -0.92
CA VAL A 279 14.46 -3.51 0.04
C VAL A 279 15.64 -4.12 0.77
N VAL A 280 15.56 -4.09 2.08
CA VAL A 280 16.42 -4.89 2.96
C VAL A 280 15.85 -6.28 3.07
N THR A 281 16.65 -7.27 2.71
CA THR A 281 16.22 -8.66 2.71
C THR A 281 17.37 -9.59 3.01
N ASN A 282 17.07 -10.75 3.52
CA ASN A 282 18.02 -11.85 3.68
C ASN A 282 17.88 -12.94 2.59
N TYR A 283 17.07 -12.65 1.56
CA TYR A 283 16.83 -13.57 0.45
C TYR A 283 17.18 -12.94 -0.90
N ILE A 284 17.87 -13.71 -1.76
CA ILE A 284 18.21 -13.26 -3.12
C ILE A 284 17.00 -13.47 -4.03
N TYR A 285 16.56 -12.38 -4.67
CA TYR A 285 15.56 -12.44 -5.73
C TYR A 285 16.25 -12.53 -7.08
N PRO A 286 16.15 -13.64 -7.77
CA PRO A 286 16.80 -13.79 -9.07
C PRO A 286 16.20 -12.88 -10.15
N LEU A 287 14.98 -12.39 -9.97
CA LEU A 287 14.28 -11.54 -10.93
C LEU A 287 14.44 -10.04 -10.66
N LEU A 288 15.12 -9.65 -9.58
CA LEU A 288 15.37 -8.24 -9.26
C LEU A 288 16.83 -7.87 -9.53
N PRO A 289 17.05 -6.65 -10.02
CA PRO A 289 18.39 -6.10 -10.10
C PRO A 289 19.07 -6.15 -8.73
N ARG A 290 20.32 -6.64 -8.69
CA ARG A 290 21.05 -6.80 -7.42
C ARG A 290 21.26 -5.49 -6.68
N GLU A 291 21.40 -4.39 -7.41
CA GLU A 291 21.55 -3.04 -6.89
C GLU A 291 20.36 -2.54 -6.07
N LYS A 292 19.17 -3.14 -6.26
CA LYS A 292 17.95 -2.85 -5.50
C LYS A 292 17.80 -3.67 -4.24
N GLN A 293 18.71 -4.62 -4.02
CA GLN A 293 18.65 -5.53 -2.89
C GLN A 293 19.76 -5.19 -1.90
N ILE A 294 19.39 -4.87 -0.68
CA ILE A 294 20.31 -4.70 0.43
C ILE A 294 20.31 -5.99 1.23
N PHE A 295 21.45 -6.69 1.24
CA PHE A 295 21.57 -7.94 1.97
C PHE A 295 21.89 -7.68 3.44
N ALA A 296 21.03 -8.18 4.32
CA ALA A 296 21.29 -8.16 5.74
C ALA A 296 22.48 -9.09 6.10
N PRO A 297 23.34 -8.69 7.04
CA PRO A 297 24.44 -9.53 7.50
C PRO A 297 23.98 -10.88 8.03
N GLN A 298 24.79 -11.91 7.89
CA GLN A 298 24.47 -13.28 8.28
C GLN A 298 24.11 -13.44 9.77
N GLU A 299 24.63 -12.57 10.63
CA GLU A 299 24.28 -12.53 12.06
C GLU A 299 22.81 -12.23 12.34
N SER A 300 22.11 -11.58 11.40
CA SER A 300 20.66 -11.35 11.50
C SER A 300 19.83 -12.62 11.31
N TYR A 301 20.47 -13.72 10.85
CA TYR A 301 19.81 -14.99 10.54
C TYR A 301 19.69 -15.95 11.73
N THR A 302 20.36 -15.72 12.83
CA THR A 302 20.48 -16.70 13.93
C THR A 302 19.19 -16.97 14.70
N ARG A 303 18.11 -16.22 14.44
CA ARG A 303 16.77 -16.45 15.01
C ARG A 303 15.78 -17.07 14.05
N HIS A 304 16.23 -17.95 13.19
CA HIS A 304 15.53 -18.47 12.01
C HIS A 304 14.16 -19.13 12.20
N ASN A 305 13.80 -19.55 13.39
CA ASN A 305 12.50 -20.18 13.64
C ASN A 305 11.37 -19.16 13.92
N LYS A 306 11.69 -17.88 14.04
CA LYS A 306 10.72 -16.82 14.22
C LYS A 306 10.78 -15.91 13.00
N LYS A 307 9.76 -15.91 12.18
CA LYS A 307 9.55 -15.03 11.01
C LYS A 307 9.45 -13.54 11.44
N ILE A 308 10.46 -12.99 12.11
CA ILE A 308 10.47 -11.65 12.69
C ILE A 308 11.52 -10.82 11.95
N ILE A 309 11.19 -9.60 11.62
CA ILE A 309 12.11 -8.59 11.09
C ILE A 309 12.92 -8.06 12.30
N ASP A 310 14.17 -8.49 12.47
CA ASP A 310 15.00 -8.18 13.64
C ASP A 310 16.36 -7.59 13.22
N TYR A 311 16.32 -6.56 12.36
CA TYR A 311 17.52 -5.83 11.96
C TYR A 311 17.93 -4.83 13.04
N LYS A 312 19.22 -4.74 13.38
CA LYS A 312 19.72 -3.72 14.31
C LYS A 312 19.43 -2.31 13.78
N PRO A 313 18.95 -1.37 14.61
CA PRO A 313 18.64 0.00 14.18
C PRO A 313 19.79 0.69 13.45
N ASP A 314 21.03 0.53 13.93
CA ASP A 314 22.20 1.15 13.30
C ASP A 314 22.43 0.67 11.86
N TRP A 315 22.12 -0.60 11.57
CA TRP A 315 22.18 -1.11 10.20
C TRP A 315 21.12 -0.49 9.32
N VAL A 316 19.88 -0.36 9.81
CA VAL A 316 18.79 0.27 9.06
C VAL A 316 19.13 1.73 8.77
N ILE A 317 19.69 2.46 9.75
CA ILE A 317 20.14 3.85 9.56
C ILE A 317 21.29 3.93 8.55
N LYS A 318 22.26 3.02 8.63
CA LYS A 318 23.38 2.94 7.68
C LYS A 318 22.83 2.75 6.25
N TRP A 319 21.97 1.76 6.02
CA TRP A 319 21.40 1.48 4.71
C TRP A 319 20.57 2.65 4.20
N PHE A 320 19.79 3.28 5.08
CA PHE A 320 19.03 4.47 4.74
C PHE A 320 19.95 5.60 4.25
N LYS A 321 21.05 5.86 4.96
CA LYS A 321 22.03 6.89 4.60
C LYS A 321 22.75 6.56 3.28
N GLU A 322 23.13 5.32 3.07
CA GLU A 322 23.78 4.86 1.83
C GLU A 322 22.88 5.06 0.59
N LYS A 323 21.57 4.92 0.76
CA LYS A 323 20.62 5.01 -0.35
C LYS A 323 20.04 6.41 -0.55
N PHE A 324 19.79 7.14 0.51
CA PHE A 324 19.04 8.40 0.48
C PHE A 324 19.76 9.57 1.14
N GLY A 325 20.77 9.34 1.96
CA GLY A 325 21.55 10.36 2.64
C GLY A 325 22.57 11.00 1.71
N LYS A 326 22.13 11.96 0.90
CA LYS A 326 23.01 12.83 0.11
C LYS A 326 23.30 14.13 0.84
#